data_7380b674605adb3579fecd344bbdf136
#
_entry.id   7380b674605adb3579fecd344bbdf136
#
_cell.length_a   1.000
_cell.length_b   1.000
_cell.length_c   1.000
_cell.angle_alpha   90.00
_cell.angle_beta   90.00
_cell.angle_gamma   90.00
#
_symmetry.space_group_name_H-M   'P 1'
#
loop_
_entity.id
_entity.type
_entity.pdbx_description
1 polymer ?
#
loop_
_entity_poly.entity_id
_entity_poly.type
_entity_poly.pdbx_seq_one_letter_code
_entity_poly.pdbx_strand_id
1 'polypeptide(L)'
;MAKSPTTEIEPWRIRPLTRLVYSQPFELLIAFVILINATSLAILTMPDLDPNVKDACEQIDLICFAIYGGELVLRILSYGKKPWMFFKHGWNIFDFIVIAASPLLSGQTAVLRLLRLLRLVRIFRFLPEVRVLTTSIIRSLPPLMSLAVLIFVALFMYGMLGHYLFGPDDAENWGSITRAMTSLFILLTLENFPNYLEAGVAVSPWALPYFLSYVFVVVFTVLNVLIGVVLNAMDEAREENRQKALQAKED
;
A
#
# COMPACT_ATOMS: atom_id res chain seq x y z
N MET A 1 -17.88 -10.52 15.55
CA MET A 1 -17.06 -11.74 15.68
C MET A 1 -16.93 -12.40 14.31
N ALA A 2 -15.76 -12.30 13.68
CA ALA A 2 -15.51 -13.03 12.43
C ALA A 2 -15.39 -14.52 12.77
N LYS A 3 -16.33 -15.34 12.30
CA LYS A 3 -16.29 -16.80 12.44
C LYS A 3 -14.95 -17.31 11.91
N SER A 4 -14.20 -18.01 12.74
CA SER A 4 -12.99 -18.72 12.31
C SER A 4 -13.39 -19.69 11.18
N PRO A 5 -12.58 -19.85 10.13
CA PRO A 5 -12.93 -20.65 8.95
C PRO A 5 -13.05 -22.16 9.20
N THR A 6 -13.06 -22.60 10.45
CA THR A 6 -13.09 -24.02 10.85
C THR A 6 -14.49 -24.57 11.11
N THR A 7 -15.57 -23.78 11.05
CA THR A 7 -16.89 -24.23 11.50
C THR A 7 -17.71 -24.97 10.43
N GLU A 8 -17.46 -24.76 9.13
CA GLU A 8 -18.05 -25.56 8.05
C GLU A 8 -17.07 -25.73 6.90
N ILE A 9 -16.38 -26.87 6.84
CA ILE A 9 -15.53 -27.18 5.70
C ILE A 9 -16.47 -27.57 4.55
N GLU A 10 -16.51 -26.71 3.55
CA GLU A 10 -17.28 -26.89 2.33
C GLU A 10 -17.05 -28.27 1.68
N PRO A 11 -18.07 -28.94 1.15
CA PRO A 11 -18.02 -30.34 0.71
C PRO A 11 -17.02 -30.65 -0.41
N TRP A 12 -16.59 -29.61 -1.15
CA TRP A 12 -15.56 -29.76 -2.22
C TRP A 12 -14.11 -29.65 -1.72
N ARG A 13 -13.89 -29.24 -0.46
CA ARG A 13 -12.55 -29.14 0.12
C ARG A 13 -12.02 -30.49 0.61
N ILE A 14 -10.71 -30.68 0.50
CA ILE A 14 -10.01 -31.84 1.07
C ILE A 14 -9.85 -31.59 2.57
N ARG A 15 -10.73 -32.19 3.37
CA ARG A 15 -10.82 -31.96 4.83
C ARG A 15 -9.49 -32.07 5.58
N PRO A 16 -8.66 -33.15 5.42
CA PRO A 16 -7.41 -33.26 6.17
C PRO A 16 -6.42 -32.17 5.79
N LEU A 17 -6.32 -31.84 4.50
CA LEU A 17 -5.41 -30.80 4.00
C LEU A 17 -5.86 -29.40 4.45
N THR A 18 -7.16 -29.12 4.41
CA THR A 18 -7.72 -27.86 4.90
C THR A 18 -7.44 -27.67 6.39
N ARG A 19 -7.62 -28.73 7.20
CA ARG A 19 -7.32 -28.68 8.64
C ARG A 19 -5.85 -28.42 8.92
N LEU A 20 -4.95 -29.02 8.15
CA LEU A 20 -3.50 -28.83 8.29
C LEU A 20 -3.11 -27.38 7.94
N VAL A 21 -3.46 -26.93 6.74
CA VAL A 21 -2.98 -25.66 6.17
C VAL A 21 -3.56 -24.41 6.87
N TYR A 22 -4.75 -24.56 7.47
CA TYR A 22 -5.40 -23.49 8.25
C TYR A 22 -5.34 -23.76 9.76
N SER A 23 -4.46 -24.66 10.21
CA SER A 23 -4.21 -24.86 11.64
C SER A 23 -3.32 -23.76 12.20
N GLN A 24 -3.56 -23.38 13.43
CA GLN A 24 -2.78 -22.34 14.12
C GLN A 24 -1.26 -22.68 14.16
N PRO A 25 -0.83 -23.94 14.46
CA PRO A 25 0.60 -24.26 14.46
C PRO A 25 1.24 -24.15 13.06
N PHE A 26 0.51 -24.51 11.99
CA PHE A 26 1.02 -24.38 10.63
C PHE A 26 1.15 -22.89 10.23
N GLU A 27 0.17 -22.07 10.56
CA GLU A 27 0.21 -20.62 10.32
C GLU A 27 1.37 -19.95 11.09
N LEU A 28 1.61 -20.35 12.34
CA LEU A 28 2.74 -19.86 13.14
C LEU A 28 4.08 -20.29 12.56
N LEU A 29 4.19 -21.54 12.05
CA LEU A 29 5.40 -22.02 11.38
C LEU A 29 5.72 -21.14 10.15
N ILE A 30 4.72 -20.88 9.30
CA ILE A 30 4.92 -20.02 8.12
C ILE A 30 5.28 -18.58 8.52
N ALA A 31 4.63 -18.03 9.55
CA ALA A 31 4.98 -16.72 10.07
C ALA A 31 6.44 -16.67 10.57
N PHE A 32 6.91 -17.72 11.24
CA PHE A 32 8.30 -17.85 11.68
C PHE A 32 9.28 -17.91 10.50
N VAL A 33 8.96 -18.65 9.44
CA VAL A 33 9.76 -18.70 8.21
C VAL A 33 9.83 -17.31 7.55
N ILE A 34 8.74 -16.53 7.59
CA ILE A 34 8.74 -15.16 7.09
C ILE A 34 9.67 -14.27 7.91
N LEU A 35 9.70 -14.42 9.23
CA LEU A 35 10.61 -13.65 10.10
C LEU A 35 12.09 -14.01 9.85
N ILE A 36 12.40 -15.29 9.67
CA ILE A 36 13.76 -15.73 9.29
C ILE A 36 14.16 -15.09 7.95
N ASN A 37 13.28 -15.13 6.96
CA ASN A 37 13.53 -14.53 5.67
C ASN A 37 13.70 -13.01 5.76
N ALA A 38 12.89 -12.32 6.57
CA ALA A 38 13.03 -10.88 6.81
C ALA A 38 14.39 -10.54 7.43
N THR A 39 14.82 -11.33 8.42
CA THR A 39 16.11 -11.14 9.07
C THR A 39 17.26 -11.38 8.08
N SER A 40 17.20 -12.43 7.28
CA SER A 40 18.20 -12.71 6.23
C SER A 40 18.30 -11.58 5.21
N LEU A 41 17.15 -11.07 4.73
CA LEU A 41 17.13 -9.93 3.81
C LEU A 41 17.67 -8.65 4.45
N ALA A 42 17.41 -8.41 5.74
CA ALA A 42 17.97 -7.27 6.47
C ALA A 42 19.49 -7.36 6.58
N ILE A 43 20.03 -8.55 6.88
CA ILE A 43 21.50 -8.78 6.92
C ILE A 43 22.12 -8.46 5.56
N LEU A 44 21.50 -8.88 4.45
CA LEU A 44 21.99 -8.61 3.09
C LEU A 44 22.06 -7.11 2.72
N THR A 45 21.48 -6.20 3.52
CA THR A 45 21.59 -4.75 3.32
C THR A 45 22.81 -4.13 3.99
N MET A 46 23.54 -4.89 4.83
CA MET A 46 24.70 -4.37 5.54
C MET A 46 25.87 -4.15 4.55
N PRO A 47 26.59 -3.02 4.65
CA PRO A 47 27.81 -2.82 3.89
C PRO A 47 28.90 -3.80 4.41
N ASP A 48 29.80 -4.19 3.55
CA ASP A 48 31.00 -5.00 3.87
C ASP A 48 30.68 -6.37 4.50
N LEU A 49 29.63 -7.04 4.02
CA LEU A 49 29.22 -8.35 4.49
C LEU A 49 30.24 -9.43 4.07
N ASP A 50 30.61 -10.30 5.02
CA ASP A 50 31.46 -11.48 4.74
C ASP A 50 30.80 -12.34 3.63
N PRO A 51 31.58 -12.76 2.60
CA PRO A 51 31.04 -13.57 1.50
C PRO A 51 30.33 -14.84 1.97
N ASN A 52 30.83 -15.51 3.01
CA ASN A 52 30.18 -16.72 3.55
C ASN A 52 28.82 -16.41 4.17
N VAL A 53 28.69 -15.27 4.86
CA VAL A 53 27.41 -14.82 5.44
C VAL A 53 26.43 -14.46 4.34
N LYS A 54 26.91 -13.80 3.29
CA LYS A 54 26.09 -13.47 2.13
C LYS A 54 25.54 -14.72 1.46
N ASP A 55 26.39 -15.70 1.18
CA ASP A 55 26.00 -16.98 0.56
C ASP A 55 24.99 -17.75 1.46
N ALA A 56 25.22 -17.74 2.77
CA ALA A 56 24.28 -18.35 3.72
C ALA A 56 22.91 -17.67 3.69
N CYS A 57 22.86 -16.32 3.64
CA CYS A 57 21.61 -15.57 3.55
C CYS A 57 20.88 -15.83 2.22
N GLU A 58 21.60 -15.96 1.11
CA GLU A 58 21.02 -16.26 -0.20
C GLU A 58 20.45 -17.71 -0.22
N GLN A 59 21.11 -18.66 0.43
CA GLN A 59 20.58 -20.02 0.59
C GLN A 59 19.32 -20.03 1.47
N ILE A 60 19.31 -19.30 2.58
CA ILE A 60 18.13 -19.15 3.43
C ILE A 60 16.95 -18.58 2.62
N ASP A 61 17.19 -17.55 1.81
CA ASP A 61 16.15 -16.95 0.95
C ASP A 61 15.57 -17.99 -0.01
N LEU A 62 16.39 -18.81 -0.64
CA LEU A 62 15.97 -19.88 -1.55
C LEU A 62 15.13 -20.96 -0.84
N ILE A 63 15.57 -21.38 0.35
CA ILE A 63 14.84 -22.38 1.16
C ILE A 63 13.48 -21.81 1.58
N CYS A 64 13.44 -20.58 2.09
CA CYS A 64 12.20 -19.91 2.45
C CYS A 64 11.26 -19.81 1.25
N PHE A 65 11.79 -19.46 0.07
CA PHE A 65 10.99 -19.39 -1.15
C PHE A 65 10.39 -20.75 -1.53
N ALA A 66 11.16 -21.83 -1.43
CA ALA A 66 10.66 -23.18 -1.67
C ALA A 66 9.54 -23.58 -0.69
N ILE A 67 9.69 -23.22 0.60
CA ILE A 67 8.66 -23.44 1.62
C ILE A 67 7.38 -22.66 1.27
N TYR A 68 7.49 -21.39 0.84
CA TYR A 68 6.33 -20.59 0.43
C TYR A 68 5.62 -21.18 -0.79
N GLY A 69 6.38 -21.64 -1.79
CA GLY A 69 5.81 -22.33 -2.95
C GLY A 69 5.06 -23.59 -2.55
N GLY A 70 5.65 -24.41 -1.68
CA GLY A 70 5.01 -25.62 -1.15
C GLY A 70 3.73 -25.29 -0.36
N GLU A 71 3.77 -24.29 0.50
CA GLU A 71 2.60 -23.80 1.26
C GLU A 71 1.48 -23.33 0.33
N LEU A 72 1.81 -22.57 -0.70
CA LEU A 72 0.84 -22.07 -1.68
C LEU A 72 0.18 -23.23 -2.44
N VAL A 73 0.98 -24.20 -2.89
CA VAL A 73 0.46 -25.40 -3.58
C VAL A 73 -0.47 -26.18 -2.66
N LEU A 74 -0.08 -26.44 -1.42
CA LEU A 74 -0.92 -27.12 -0.43
C LEU A 74 -2.24 -26.37 -0.19
N ARG A 75 -2.22 -25.03 -0.14
CA ARG A 75 -3.43 -24.21 -0.02
C ARG A 75 -4.33 -24.35 -1.23
N ILE A 76 -3.80 -24.27 -2.44
CA ILE A 76 -4.58 -24.45 -3.67
C ILE A 76 -5.20 -25.85 -3.71
N LEU A 77 -4.40 -26.88 -3.42
CA LEU A 77 -4.87 -28.27 -3.37
C LEU A 77 -5.96 -28.48 -2.30
N SER A 78 -5.95 -27.72 -1.20
CA SER A 78 -6.97 -27.80 -0.16
C SER A 78 -8.39 -27.49 -0.67
N TYR A 79 -8.50 -26.76 -1.79
CA TYR A 79 -9.78 -26.48 -2.46
C TYR A 79 -10.31 -27.65 -3.30
N GLY A 80 -9.54 -28.74 -3.44
CA GLY A 80 -9.96 -30.00 -4.04
C GLY A 80 -10.53 -29.83 -5.44
N LYS A 81 -11.83 -30.12 -5.60
CA LYS A 81 -12.51 -30.10 -6.91
C LYS A 81 -12.70 -28.71 -7.52
N LYS A 82 -12.50 -27.62 -6.74
CA LYS A 82 -12.76 -26.24 -7.19
C LYS A 82 -11.58 -25.31 -6.88
N PRO A 83 -10.38 -25.52 -7.48
CA PRO A 83 -9.18 -24.73 -7.18
C PRO A 83 -9.33 -23.24 -7.50
N TRP A 84 -10.18 -22.88 -8.48
CA TRP A 84 -10.46 -21.46 -8.81
C TRP A 84 -11.14 -20.69 -7.68
N MET A 85 -11.79 -21.38 -6.73
CA MET A 85 -12.36 -20.72 -5.53
C MET A 85 -11.28 -20.13 -4.61
N PHE A 86 -10.04 -20.60 -4.72
CA PHE A 86 -8.89 -19.99 -4.06
C PHE A 86 -8.74 -18.51 -4.43
N PHE A 87 -8.92 -18.17 -5.70
CA PHE A 87 -8.79 -16.80 -6.23
C PHE A 87 -9.98 -15.88 -5.93
N LYS A 88 -11.01 -16.33 -5.22
CA LYS A 88 -12.09 -15.45 -4.74
C LYS A 88 -11.72 -14.63 -3.50
N HIS A 89 -10.65 -14.96 -2.82
CA HIS A 89 -10.20 -14.28 -1.61
C HIS A 89 -8.99 -13.38 -1.92
N GLY A 90 -9.09 -12.08 -1.63
CA GLY A 90 -8.04 -11.11 -1.95
C GLY A 90 -6.66 -11.47 -1.38
N TRP A 91 -6.59 -11.97 -0.15
CA TRP A 91 -5.34 -12.43 0.46
C TRP A 91 -4.70 -13.61 -0.27
N ASN A 92 -5.51 -14.52 -0.80
CA ASN A 92 -5.01 -15.66 -1.58
C ASN A 92 -4.47 -15.21 -2.94
N ILE A 93 -5.14 -14.24 -3.59
CA ILE A 93 -4.65 -13.63 -4.84
C ILE A 93 -3.32 -12.93 -4.58
N PHE A 94 -3.22 -12.16 -3.50
CA PHE A 94 -1.99 -11.47 -3.12
C PHE A 94 -0.84 -12.47 -2.91
N ASP A 95 -1.04 -13.54 -2.11
CA ASP A 95 -0.05 -14.59 -1.89
C ASP A 95 0.40 -15.23 -3.21
N PHE A 96 -0.55 -15.54 -4.09
CA PHE A 96 -0.26 -16.12 -5.39
C PHE A 96 0.60 -15.20 -6.26
N ILE A 97 0.21 -13.93 -6.38
CA ILE A 97 0.95 -12.93 -7.19
C ILE A 97 2.38 -12.77 -6.67
N VAL A 98 2.55 -12.62 -5.35
CA VAL A 98 3.86 -12.39 -4.74
C VAL A 98 4.79 -13.59 -4.95
N ILE A 99 4.28 -14.82 -4.83
CA ILE A 99 5.10 -16.03 -5.02
C ILE A 99 5.36 -16.28 -6.50
N ALA A 100 4.33 -16.22 -7.35
CA ALA A 100 4.46 -16.51 -8.78
C ALA A 100 5.31 -15.47 -9.51
N ALA A 101 5.27 -14.21 -9.08
CA ALA A 101 6.10 -13.15 -9.65
C ALA A 101 7.56 -13.23 -9.20
N SER A 102 7.85 -13.83 -8.04
CA SER A 102 9.22 -13.86 -7.46
C SER A 102 10.31 -14.42 -8.41
N PRO A 103 10.11 -15.49 -9.18
CA PRO A 103 11.11 -15.98 -10.14
C PRO A 103 11.32 -15.01 -11.32
N LEU A 104 10.25 -14.33 -11.76
CA LEU A 104 10.31 -13.35 -12.84
C LEU A 104 11.04 -12.07 -12.40
N LEU A 105 11.06 -11.83 -11.08
CA LEU A 105 11.68 -10.66 -10.44
C LEU A 105 13.13 -10.94 -9.98
N SER A 106 13.75 -12.04 -10.41
CA SER A 106 15.14 -12.39 -10.09
C SER A 106 16.19 -11.54 -10.84
N GLY A 107 15.75 -10.54 -11.61
CA GLY A 107 16.64 -9.60 -12.30
C GLY A 107 17.44 -8.70 -11.35
N GLN A 108 18.52 -8.09 -11.90
CA GLN A 108 19.49 -7.30 -11.12
C GLN A 108 19.04 -5.85 -10.84
N THR A 109 17.89 -5.40 -11.33
CA THR A 109 17.43 -4.03 -11.12
C THR A 109 16.98 -3.79 -9.69
N ALA A 110 17.24 -2.59 -9.17
CA ALA A 110 16.85 -2.19 -7.81
C ALA A 110 15.36 -2.38 -7.54
N VAL A 111 14.51 -2.07 -8.52
CA VAL A 111 13.05 -2.23 -8.42
C VAL A 111 12.65 -3.69 -8.22
N LEU A 112 13.24 -4.61 -8.98
CA LEU A 112 12.95 -6.05 -8.85
C LEU A 112 13.40 -6.60 -7.50
N ARG A 113 14.47 -6.05 -6.94
CA ARG A 113 14.94 -6.36 -5.61
C ARG A 113 13.97 -5.90 -4.52
N LEU A 114 13.39 -4.68 -4.68
CA LEU A 114 12.37 -4.17 -3.77
C LEU A 114 11.09 -5.02 -3.79
N LEU A 115 10.68 -5.52 -4.95
CA LEU A 115 9.49 -6.38 -5.06
C LEU A 115 9.63 -7.70 -4.29
N ARG A 116 10.85 -8.17 -4.02
CA ARG A 116 11.07 -9.31 -3.12
C ARG A 116 10.60 -9.03 -1.69
N LEU A 117 10.64 -7.76 -1.26
CA LEU A 117 10.16 -7.37 0.07
C LEU A 117 8.65 -7.55 0.23
N LEU A 118 7.87 -7.54 -0.86
CA LEU A 118 6.44 -7.78 -0.80
C LEU A 118 6.08 -9.14 -0.21
N ARG A 119 7.00 -10.12 -0.29
CA ARG A 119 6.78 -11.41 0.37
C ARG A 119 6.68 -11.30 1.89
N LEU A 120 7.30 -10.29 2.51
CA LEU A 120 7.23 -10.04 3.94
C LEU A 120 5.87 -9.49 4.37
N VAL A 121 5.18 -8.77 3.47
CA VAL A 121 3.82 -8.23 3.71
C VAL A 121 2.82 -9.37 3.98
N ARG A 122 3.13 -10.59 3.57
CA ARG A 122 2.34 -11.79 3.85
C ARG A 122 2.18 -12.08 5.34
N ILE A 123 3.07 -11.55 6.21
CA ILE A 123 2.93 -11.67 7.67
C ILE A 123 1.61 -11.06 8.17
N PHE A 124 1.10 -10.03 7.50
CA PHE A 124 -0.16 -9.37 7.86
C PHE A 124 -1.38 -10.28 7.78
N ARG A 125 -1.28 -11.35 7.00
CA ARG A 125 -2.32 -12.37 6.91
C ARG A 125 -2.53 -13.11 8.23
N PHE A 126 -1.47 -13.26 9.04
CA PHE A 126 -1.49 -13.99 10.30
C PHE A 126 -1.89 -13.12 11.48
N LEU A 127 -2.00 -11.79 11.29
CA LEU A 127 -2.38 -10.81 12.30
C LEU A 127 -3.86 -10.41 12.13
N PRO A 128 -4.77 -10.89 13.01
CA PRO A 128 -6.21 -10.58 12.89
C PRO A 128 -6.49 -9.08 12.93
N GLU A 129 -5.76 -8.33 13.77
CA GLU A 129 -5.88 -6.88 13.90
C GLU A 129 -5.55 -6.18 12.59
N VAL A 130 -4.49 -6.61 11.91
CA VAL A 130 -4.07 -6.04 10.63
C VAL A 130 -5.09 -6.32 9.53
N ARG A 131 -5.74 -7.49 9.55
CA ARG A 131 -6.83 -7.79 8.59
C ARG A 131 -8.00 -6.82 8.74
N VAL A 132 -8.41 -6.54 9.98
CA VAL A 132 -9.49 -5.59 10.26
C VAL A 132 -9.08 -4.19 9.79
N LEU A 133 -7.87 -3.74 10.14
CA LEU A 133 -7.32 -2.46 9.71
C LEU A 133 -7.25 -2.35 8.18
N THR A 134 -6.72 -3.37 7.50
CA THR A 134 -6.63 -3.40 6.03
C THR A 134 -8.01 -3.30 5.38
N THR A 135 -9.01 -4.00 5.91
CA THR A 135 -10.39 -3.92 5.41
C THR A 135 -10.96 -2.52 5.60
N SER A 136 -10.72 -1.89 6.73
CA SER A 136 -11.16 -0.52 7.02
C SER A 136 -10.49 0.50 6.10
N ILE A 137 -9.18 0.37 5.88
CA ILE A 137 -8.42 1.23 4.96
C ILE A 137 -8.98 1.08 3.53
N ILE A 138 -9.15 -0.14 3.03
CA ILE A 138 -9.68 -0.39 1.68
C ILE A 138 -11.07 0.23 1.50
N ARG A 139 -11.93 0.17 2.52
CA ARG A 139 -13.27 0.78 2.49
C ARG A 139 -13.23 2.30 2.46
N SER A 140 -12.23 2.93 3.08
CA SER A 140 -12.06 4.40 3.07
C SER A 140 -11.40 4.94 1.80
N LEU A 141 -10.82 4.09 0.92
CA LEU A 141 -10.15 4.52 -0.31
C LEU A 141 -11.07 5.21 -1.34
N PRO A 142 -12.32 4.76 -1.62
CA PRO A 142 -13.15 5.36 -2.67
C PRO A 142 -13.34 6.89 -2.54
N PRO A 143 -13.68 7.45 -1.38
CA PRO A 143 -13.74 8.92 -1.21
C PRO A 143 -12.39 9.60 -1.46
N LEU A 144 -11.28 9.00 -1.01
CA LEU A 144 -9.94 9.54 -1.21
C LEU A 144 -9.50 9.50 -2.68
N MET A 145 -9.95 8.51 -3.45
CA MET A 145 -9.66 8.44 -4.89
C MET A 145 -10.28 9.61 -5.66
N SER A 146 -11.51 10.02 -5.32
CA SER A 146 -12.14 11.19 -5.94
C SER A 146 -11.34 12.47 -5.65
N LEU A 147 -10.86 12.63 -4.42
CA LEU A 147 -9.98 13.74 -4.04
C LEU A 147 -8.64 13.68 -4.79
N ALA A 148 -8.03 12.48 -4.90
CA ALA A 148 -6.78 12.30 -5.62
C ALA A 148 -6.89 12.69 -7.10
N VAL A 149 -7.99 12.34 -7.76
CA VAL A 149 -8.26 12.76 -9.15
C VAL A 149 -8.38 14.28 -9.25
N LEU A 150 -9.11 14.92 -8.33
CA LEU A 150 -9.24 16.38 -8.29
C LEU A 150 -7.87 17.05 -8.11
N ILE A 151 -7.06 16.58 -7.16
CA ILE A 151 -5.70 17.06 -6.93
C ILE A 151 -4.86 16.88 -8.20
N PHE A 152 -4.88 15.71 -8.82
CA PHE A 152 -4.10 15.45 -10.03
C PHE A 152 -4.45 16.43 -11.17
N VAL A 153 -5.74 16.64 -11.42
CA VAL A 153 -6.19 17.60 -12.46
C VAL A 153 -5.74 19.02 -12.12
N ALA A 154 -5.88 19.44 -10.87
CA ALA A 154 -5.44 20.77 -10.43
C ALA A 154 -3.92 20.94 -10.59
N LEU A 155 -3.11 19.95 -10.13
CA LEU A 155 -1.66 19.96 -10.29
C LEU A 155 -1.24 19.97 -11.77
N PHE A 156 -1.95 19.24 -12.62
CA PHE A 156 -1.68 19.22 -14.05
C PHE A 156 -1.95 20.58 -14.69
N MET A 157 -3.12 21.20 -14.43
CA MET A 157 -3.48 22.51 -14.99
C MET A 157 -2.55 23.62 -14.51
N TYR A 158 -2.34 23.72 -13.19
CA TYR A 158 -1.40 24.69 -12.64
C TYR A 158 0.05 24.37 -13.04
N GLY A 159 0.42 23.10 -13.14
CA GLY A 159 1.74 22.66 -13.61
C GLY A 159 2.04 23.11 -15.03
N MET A 160 1.07 22.97 -15.94
CA MET A 160 1.21 23.49 -17.30
C MET A 160 1.37 25.00 -17.32
N LEU A 161 0.53 25.72 -16.57
CA LEU A 161 0.63 27.18 -16.47
C LEU A 161 1.98 27.60 -15.85
N GLY A 162 2.43 26.96 -14.78
CA GLY A 162 3.71 27.23 -14.13
C GLY A 162 4.90 26.93 -15.05
N HIS A 163 4.84 25.84 -15.83
CA HIS A 163 5.84 25.51 -16.81
C HIS A 163 6.00 26.63 -17.86
N TYR A 164 4.89 27.17 -18.38
CA TYR A 164 4.95 28.27 -19.36
C TYR A 164 5.39 29.61 -18.74
N LEU A 165 5.08 29.86 -17.46
CA LEU A 165 5.44 31.13 -16.79
C LEU A 165 6.88 31.17 -16.29
N PHE A 166 7.41 30.03 -15.82
CA PHE A 166 8.68 29.96 -15.09
C PHE A 166 9.70 29.02 -15.71
N GLY A 167 9.27 28.05 -16.55
CA GLY A 167 10.13 27.01 -17.10
C GLY A 167 11.35 27.49 -17.87
N PRO A 168 11.31 28.61 -18.65
CA PRO A 168 12.48 29.13 -19.33
C PRO A 168 13.60 29.61 -18.38
N ASP A 169 13.25 30.16 -17.22
CA ASP A 169 14.19 30.80 -16.30
C ASP A 169 14.52 29.93 -15.07
N ASP A 170 13.63 29.00 -14.72
CA ASP A 170 13.79 28.02 -13.63
C ASP A 170 13.48 26.60 -14.14
N ALA A 171 14.40 26.07 -14.95
CA ALA A 171 14.27 24.73 -15.51
C ALA A 171 14.38 23.62 -14.47
N GLU A 172 14.94 23.88 -13.30
CA GLU A 172 15.07 22.89 -12.23
C GLU A 172 13.70 22.54 -11.65
N ASN A 173 12.88 23.53 -11.35
CA ASN A 173 11.55 23.36 -10.73
C ASN A 173 10.41 23.30 -11.75
N TRP A 174 10.53 23.98 -12.89
CA TRP A 174 9.44 24.19 -13.87
C TRP A 174 9.76 23.75 -15.29
N GLY A 175 10.98 23.24 -15.56
CA GLY A 175 11.46 22.91 -16.92
C GLY A 175 10.72 21.75 -17.62
N SER A 176 9.85 21.04 -16.90
CA SER A 176 8.94 20.03 -17.48
C SER A 176 7.66 19.92 -16.66
N ILE A 177 6.61 19.36 -17.27
CA ILE A 177 5.33 19.15 -16.56
C ILE A 177 5.52 18.28 -15.30
N THR A 178 6.37 17.25 -15.34
CA THR A 178 6.65 16.41 -14.20
C THR A 178 7.30 17.20 -13.06
N ARG A 179 8.29 18.04 -13.36
CA ARG A 179 8.95 18.90 -12.38
C ARG A 179 7.97 19.94 -11.81
N ALA A 180 7.21 20.59 -12.65
CA ALA A 180 6.20 21.58 -12.25
C ALA A 180 5.15 20.94 -11.32
N MET A 181 4.64 19.74 -11.65
CA MET A 181 3.72 19.02 -10.78
C MET A 181 4.37 18.59 -9.46
N THR A 182 5.65 18.23 -9.46
CA THR A 182 6.38 17.90 -8.23
C THR A 182 6.51 19.13 -7.34
N SER A 183 6.89 20.28 -7.88
CA SER A 183 6.96 21.55 -7.14
C SER A 183 5.62 21.94 -6.55
N LEU A 184 4.55 21.81 -7.32
CA LEU A 184 3.19 22.08 -6.84
C LEU A 184 2.71 21.05 -5.80
N PHE A 185 3.11 19.78 -5.92
CA PHE A 185 2.81 18.78 -4.90
C PHE A 185 3.48 19.11 -3.56
N ILE A 186 4.71 19.61 -3.58
CA ILE A 186 5.39 20.14 -2.38
C ILE A 186 4.61 21.36 -1.86
N LEU A 187 4.26 22.30 -2.72
CA LEU A 187 3.47 23.48 -2.36
C LEU A 187 2.06 23.16 -1.83
N LEU A 188 1.49 22.00 -2.16
CA LEU A 188 0.22 21.55 -1.59
C LEU A 188 0.28 21.40 -0.07
N THR A 189 1.46 21.08 0.47
CA THR A 189 1.73 21.04 1.92
C THR A 189 2.12 22.40 2.50
N LEU A 190 2.13 23.46 1.70
CA LEU A 190 2.67 24.78 1.99
C LEU A 190 4.17 24.78 2.35
N GLU A 191 4.83 23.66 2.15
CA GLU A 191 6.27 23.56 2.35
C GLU A 191 7.01 24.36 1.27
N ASN A 192 8.06 25.05 1.69
CA ASN A 192 8.94 25.82 0.82
C ASN A 192 8.25 26.95 0.02
N PHE A 193 7.03 27.33 0.39
CA PHE A 193 6.25 28.38 -0.29
C PHE A 193 7.01 29.70 -0.46
N PRO A 194 7.70 30.25 0.58
CA PRO A 194 8.43 31.50 0.44
C PRO A 194 9.51 31.44 -0.65
N ASN A 195 10.24 30.36 -0.74
CA ASN A 195 11.35 30.20 -1.72
C ASN A 195 10.80 30.13 -3.16
N TYR A 196 9.74 29.38 -3.39
CA TYR A 196 9.09 29.33 -4.70
C TYR A 196 8.49 30.68 -5.11
N LEU A 197 7.89 31.39 -4.15
CA LEU A 197 7.34 32.70 -4.40
C LEU A 197 8.44 33.72 -4.73
N GLU A 198 9.51 33.78 -3.94
CA GLU A 198 10.65 34.68 -4.14
C GLU A 198 11.33 34.42 -5.50
N ALA A 199 11.64 33.17 -5.80
CA ALA A 199 12.20 32.79 -7.09
C ALA A 199 11.28 33.15 -8.25
N GLY A 200 9.97 32.89 -8.12
CA GLY A 200 9.01 33.20 -9.16
C GLY A 200 8.83 34.71 -9.40
N VAL A 201 8.79 35.51 -8.35
CA VAL A 201 8.65 36.99 -8.45
C VAL A 201 9.88 37.59 -9.11
N ALA A 202 11.07 37.01 -8.93
CA ALA A 202 12.29 37.44 -9.60
C ALA A 202 12.23 37.25 -11.12
N VAL A 203 11.42 36.26 -11.59
CA VAL A 203 11.33 35.86 -13.00
C VAL A 203 10.10 36.47 -13.69
N SER A 204 8.95 36.52 -13.01
CA SER A 204 7.70 36.93 -13.64
C SER A 204 6.81 37.78 -12.70
N PRO A 205 6.25 38.89 -13.20
CA PRO A 205 5.26 39.70 -12.44
C PRO A 205 3.97 38.89 -12.16
N TRP A 206 3.70 37.82 -12.87
CA TRP A 206 2.54 36.95 -12.68
C TRP A 206 2.74 35.90 -11.57
N ALA A 207 3.92 35.83 -10.95
CA ALA A 207 4.20 34.85 -9.91
C ALA A 207 3.28 35.01 -8.70
N LEU A 208 3.14 36.22 -8.19
CA LEU A 208 2.30 36.49 -7.02
C LEU A 208 0.83 36.06 -7.23
N PRO A 209 0.11 36.50 -8.28
CA PRO A 209 -1.25 36.03 -8.52
C PRO A 209 -1.33 34.54 -8.80
N TYR A 210 -0.33 33.95 -9.46
CA TYR A 210 -0.27 32.53 -9.71
C TYR A 210 -0.20 31.72 -8.41
N PHE A 211 0.78 31.99 -7.54
CA PHE A 211 0.95 31.25 -6.29
C PHE A 211 -0.20 31.50 -5.30
N LEU A 212 -0.70 32.74 -5.21
CA LEU A 212 -1.85 33.02 -4.37
C LEU A 212 -3.11 32.30 -4.86
N SER A 213 -3.38 32.31 -6.17
CA SER A 213 -4.54 31.58 -6.71
C SER A 213 -4.40 30.06 -6.48
N TYR A 214 -3.20 29.50 -6.60
CA TYR A 214 -2.96 28.11 -6.29
C TYR A 214 -3.28 27.77 -4.83
N VAL A 215 -2.78 28.57 -3.89
CA VAL A 215 -3.06 28.37 -2.46
C VAL A 215 -4.56 28.47 -2.17
N PHE A 216 -5.22 29.53 -2.65
CA PHE A 216 -6.64 29.73 -2.37
C PHE A 216 -7.52 28.70 -3.06
N VAL A 217 -7.27 28.37 -4.31
CA VAL A 217 -8.13 27.46 -5.09
C VAL A 217 -7.81 26.00 -4.79
N VAL A 218 -6.53 25.60 -4.77
CA VAL A 218 -6.15 24.21 -4.67
C VAL A 218 -5.94 23.79 -3.21
N VAL A 219 -5.06 24.48 -2.48
CA VAL A 219 -4.70 24.08 -1.11
C VAL A 219 -5.89 24.16 -0.17
N PHE A 220 -6.61 25.28 -0.17
CA PHE A 220 -7.80 25.43 0.67
C PHE A 220 -8.94 24.47 0.27
N THR A 221 -9.13 24.20 -1.03
CA THR A 221 -10.12 23.21 -1.46
C THR A 221 -9.76 21.82 -0.95
N VAL A 222 -8.50 21.39 -1.09
CA VAL A 222 -8.04 20.09 -0.61
C VAL A 222 -8.21 19.98 0.91
N LEU A 223 -7.83 21.00 1.67
CA LEU A 223 -8.02 21.03 3.13
C LEU A 223 -9.49 20.94 3.52
N ASN A 224 -10.37 21.69 2.86
CA ASN A 224 -11.81 21.65 3.13
C ASN A 224 -12.43 20.29 2.83
N VAL A 225 -12.04 19.66 1.71
CA VAL A 225 -12.51 18.30 1.37
C VAL A 225 -11.98 17.28 2.37
N LEU A 226 -10.71 17.39 2.78
CA LEU A 226 -10.12 16.49 3.78
C LEU A 226 -10.85 16.60 5.12
N ILE A 227 -11.12 17.82 5.58
CA ILE A 227 -11.91 18.06 6.81
C ILE A 227 -13.32 17.45 6.66
N GLY A 228 -13.97 17.65 5.51
CA GLY A 228 -15.29 17.08 5.24
C GLY A 228 -15.30 15.55 5.29
N VAL A 229 -14.28 14.89 4.73
CA VAL A 229 -14.13 13.42 4.80
C VAL A 229 -13.97 12.95 6.24
N VAL A 230 -13.15 13.65 7.04
CA VAL A 230 -12.94 13.28 8.46
C VAL A 230 -14.24 13.46 9.26
N LEU A 231 -14.95 14.58 9.07
CA LEU A 231 -16.22 14.83 9.77
C LEU A 231 -17.27 13.77 9.41
N ASN A 232 -17.42 13.43 8.12
CA ASN A 232 -18.35 12.39 7.69
C ASN A 232 -18.02 11.02 8.30
N ALA A 233 -16.73 10.65 8.36
CA ALA A 233 -16.30 9.41 8.99
C ALA A 233 -16.59 9.38 10.51
N MET A 234 -16.44 10.53 11.18
CA MET A 234 -16.78 10.66 12.60
C MET A 234 -18.30 10.54 12.84
N ASP A 235 -19.12 11.14 11.98
CA ASP A 235 -20.58 11.08 12.11
C ASP A 235 -21.10 9.66 11.83
N GLU A 236 -20.55 8.96 10.83
CA GLU A 236 -20.87 7.55 10.57
C GLU A 236 -20.53 6.66 11.79
N ALA A 237 -19.35 6.84 12.38
CA ALA A 237 -18.93 6.09 13.56
C ALA A 237 -19.83 6.38 14.79
N ARG A 238 -20.29 7.62 14.96
CA ARG A 238 -21.23 8.00 16.01
C ARG A 238 -22.61 7.35 15.82
N GLU A 239 -23.10 7.35 14.58
CA GLU A 239 -24.38 6.74 14.27
C GLU A 239 -24.36 5.22 14.47
N GLU A 240 -23.31 4.53 14.04
CA GLU A 240 -23.13 3.10 14.33
C GLU A 240 -23.12 2.81 15.84
N ASN A 241 -22.42 3.62 16.64
CA ASN A 241 -22.40 3.45 18.07
C ASN A 241 -23.76 3.70 18.73
N ARG A 242 -24.50 4.69 18.22
CA ARG A 242 -25.87 4.97 18.69
C ARG A 242 -26.82 3.82 18.38
N GLN A 243 -26.76 3.26 17.18
CA GLN A 243 -27.58 2.11 16.78
C GLN A 243 -27.27 0.87 17.64
N LYS A 244 -25.99 0.60 17.89
CA LYS A 244 -25.58 -0.50 18.81
C LYS A 244 -26.09 -0.30 20.23
N ALA A 245 -26.06 0.94 20.73
CA ALA A 245 -26.56 1.26 22.07
C ALA A 245 -28.10 1.17 22.18
N LEU A 246 -28.83 1.42 21.10
CA LEU A 246 -30.29 1.23 21.06
C LEU A 246 -30.65 -0.24 21.02
N GLN A 247 -29.99 -1.05 20.19
CA GLN A 247 -30.19 -2.50 20.13
C GLN A 247 -29.89 -3.19 21.46
N ALA A 248 -28.84 -2.77 22.18
CA ALA A 248 -28.51 -3.31 23.49
C ALA A 248 -29.51 -2.94 24.63
N LYS A 249 -30.46 -2.05 24.37
CA LYS A 249 -31.53 -1.69 25.31
C LYS A 249 -32.86 -2.41 25.03
N GLU A 250 -32.99 -2.97 23.84
CA GLU A 250 -34.17 -3.72 23.39
C GLU A 250 -34.03 -5.24 23.70
N ASP A 251 -32.78 -5.74 23.89
CA ASP A 251 -32.45 -7.07 24.38
C ASP A 251 -32.38 -7.11 25.92
#